data_796e4447fd0ece89eef2ca1008c7edf6
#
_entry.id   796e4447fd0ece89eef2ca1008c7edf6
#
_cell.length_a   1.000
_cell.length_b   1.000
_cell.length_c   1.000
_cell.angle_alpha   90.00
_cell.angle_beta   90.00
_cell.angle_gamma   90.00
#
_symmetry.space_group_name_H-M   'P 1'
#
loop_
_entity.id
_entity.type
_entity.pdbx_description
1 polymer ?
#
loop_
_entity_poly.entity_id
_entity_poly.type
_entity_poly.pdbx_seq_one_letter_code
_entity_poly.pdbx_strand_id
1 'polypeptide(L)'
;MAQTGKLGLRYREALIGVLYGVLEDVREVQDVKLKALEAVSVFSGDRLAPFIEEAWSSGDCEAKQSSLFAMGRTSDPRWVEHVLTDLEHGSVAVRYEATMAMGELCDEEHLRALESSLDDEDLTVQLAAISAVERIGGEVAQNLLELKLVSPEPRVVELVQRALQTMKNEEDLDEVVTQEMARSMFGAGDTLPGIDTEGYEPAEIEGWANLPDPSEVDDFGTGVTEEAEELGLDRGDPFDIDLPPEDPWDHEENF
;
A
#
# COMPACT_ATOMS: atom_id res chain seq x y z
N MET A 1 -19.55 -9.63 -20.77
CA MET A 1 -18.52 -9.03 -19.91
C MET A 1 -18.18 -9.83 -18.65
N ALA A 2 -19.09 -10.63 -18.06
CA ALA A 2 -18.80 -11.40 -16.81
C ALA A 2 -17.84 -12.60 -16.98
N GLN A 3 -17.69 -13.16 -18.17
CA GLN A 3 -16.81 -14.33 -18.39
C GLN A 3 -15.32 -13.99 -18.47
N THR A 4 -14.97 -12.81 -18.98
CA THR A 4 -13.58 -12.35 -19.04
C THR A 4 -12.97 -12.10 -17.66
N GLY A 5 -13.75 -11.62 -16.70
CA GLY A 5 -13.30 -11.43 -15.33
C GLY A 5 -12.98 -12.73 -14.58
N LYS A 6 -13.82 -13.77 -14.77
CA LYS A 6 -13.57 -15.08 -14.14
C LYS A 6 -12.34 -15.80 -14.73
N LEU A 7 -12.07 -15.64 -16.02
CA LEU A 7 -10.90 -16.21 -16.67
C LEU A 7 -9.61 -15.56 -16.13
N GLY A 8 -9.59 -14.23 -16.01
CA GLY A 8 -8.45 -13.49 -15.45
C GLY A 8 -8.13 -13.89 -14.00
N LEU A 9 -9.15 -14.09 -13.17
CA LEU A 9 -8.97 -14.55 -11.78
C LEU A 9 -8.33 -15.94 -11.71
N ARG A 10 -8.77 -16.89 -12.54
CA ARG A 10 -8.20 -18.25 -12.57
C ARG A 10 -6.71 -18.25 -12.97
N TYR A 11 -6.34 -17.44 -13.97
CA TYR A 11 -4.94 -17.31 -14.36
C TYR A 11 -4.09 -16.67 -13.27
N ARG A 12 -4.62 -15.68 -12.55
CA ARG A 12 -3.95 -15.06 -11.42
C ARG A 12 -3.70 -16.08 -10.30
N GLU A 13 -4.69 -16.84 -9.91
CA GLU A 13 -4.58 -17.88 -8.87
C GLU A 13 -3.57 -18.97 -9.26
N ALA A 14 -3.63 -19.43 -10.52
CA ALA A 14 -2.68 -20.41 -11.03
C ALA A 14 -1.24 -19.87 -11.00
N LEU A 15 -1.02 -18.60 -11.41
CA LEU A 15 0.29 -17.96 -11.37
C LEU A 15 0.81 -17.86 -9.94
N ILE A 16 -0.02 -17.39 -9.01
CA ILE A 16 0.33 -17.31 -7.59
C ILE A 16 0.72 -18.70 -7.07
N GLY A 17 -0.05 -19.74 -7.40
CA GLY A 17 0.24 -21.11 -7.01
C GLY A 17 1.60 -21.61 -7.52
N VAL A 18 1.95 -21.30 -8.77
CA VAL A 18 3.27 -21.65 -9.34
C VAL A 18 4.39 -20.91 -8.60
N LEU A 19 4.24 -19.62 -8.34
CA LEU A 19 5.26 -18.81 -7.65
C LEU A 19 5.50 -19.32 -6.22
N TYR A 20 4.45 -19.64 -5.48
CA TYR A 20 4.61 -20.26 -4.16
C TYR A 20 5.23 -21.66 -4.24
N GLY A 21 4.91 -22.44 -5.26
CA GLY A 21 5.55 -23.73 -5.50
C GLY A 21 7.07 -23.61 -5.67
N VAL A 22 7.53 -22.55 -6.36
CA VAL A 22 8.97 -22.23 -6.49
C VAL A 22 9.58 -21.84 -5.15
N LEU A 23 8.91 -20.99 -4.36
CA LEU A 23 9.39 -20.57 -3.05
C LEU A 23 9.52 -21.75 -2.07
N GLU A 24 8.60 -22.71 -2.11
CA GLU A 24 8.53 -23.86 -1.22
C GLU A 24 9.46 -25.01 -1.66
N ASP A 25 9.91 -25.05 -2.93
CA ASP A 25 10.78 -26.11 -3.40
C ASP A 25 12.20 -25.97 -2.83
N VAL A 26 12.57 -26.88 -1.95
CA VAL A 26 13.92 -26.92 -1.32
C VAL A 26 15.06 -27.18 -2.30
N ARG A 27 14.75 -27.64 -3.52
CA ARG A 27 15.76 -27.94 -4.57
C ARG A 27 15.96 -26.75 -5.50
N GLU A 28 15.08 -25.77 -5.44
CA GLU A 28 15.16 -24.61 -6.32
C GLU A 28 16.36 -23.72 -5.97
N VAL A 29 16.94 -23.11 -6.99
CA VAL A 29 18.10 -22.21 -6.84
C VAL A 29 17.65 -20.90 -6.18
N GLN A 30 18.50 -20.35 -5.30
CA GLN A 30 18.20 -19.15 -4.52
C GLN A 30 17.76 -17.98 -5.41
N ASP A 31 18.49 -17.71 -6.50
CA ASP A 31 18.16 -16.59 -7.41
C ASP A 31 16.76 -16.70 -7.99
N VAL A 32 16.31 -17.94 -8.31
CA VAL A 32 14.95 -18.18 -8.83
C VAL A 32 13.91 -17.96 -7.75
N LYS A 33 14.19 -18.36 -6.50
CA LYS A 33 13.32 -18.07 -5.35
C LYS A 33 13.20 -16.58 -5.10
N LEU A 34 14.30 -15.83 -5.15
CA LEU A 34 14.28 -14.39 -4.97
C LEU A 34 13.41 -13.69 -6.04
N LYS A 35 13.52 -14.11 -7.30
CA LYS A 35 12.66 -13.59 -8.37
C LYS A 35 11.20 -14.00 -8.24
N ALA A 36 10.93 -15.19 -7.71
CA ALA A 36 9.57 -15.61 -7.37
C ALA A 36 8.99 -14.79 -6.20
N LEU A 37 9.82 -14.46 -5.18
CA LEU A 37 9.46 -13.59 -4.07
C LEU A 37 9.06 -12.18 -4.55
N GLU A 38 9.90 -11.56 -5.39
CA GLU A 38 9.62 -10.26 -5.99
C GLU A 38 8.32 -10.30 -6.81
N ALA A 39 8.14 -11.34 -7.63
CA ALA A 39 6.97 -11.47 -8.49
C ALA A 39 5.65 -11.68 -7.73
N VAL A 40 5.66 -12.48 -6.65
CA VAL A 40 4.46 -12.78 -5.87
C VAL A 40 4.09 -11.65 -4.91
N SER A 41 5.03 -10.78 -4.53
CA SER A 41 4.80 -9.66 -3.60
C SER A 41 3.70 -8.69 -4.06
N VAL A 42 3.52 -8.56 -5.38
CA VAL A 42 2.45 -7.75 -6.00
C VAL A 42 1.04 -8.23 -5.61
N PHE A 43 0.92 -9.51 -5.24
CA PHE A 43 -0.39 -10.09 -4.88
C PHE A 43 -0.67 -10.10 -3.39
N SER A 44 0.28 -9.70 -2.59
CA SER A 44 0.32 -9.59 -1.12
C SER A 44 -0.45 -10.67 -0.34
N GLY A 45 -0.06 -10.92 0.89
CA GLY A 45 -0.76 -11.86 1.77
C GLY A 45 0.17 -12.37 2.87
N ASP A 46 -0.41 -12.74 4.01
CA ASP A 46 0.33 -13.23 5.18
C ASP A 46 1.20 -14.44 4.89
N ARG A 47 0.84 -15.25 3.88
CA ARG A 47 1.64 -16.41 3.45
C ARG A 47 3.04 -16.03 2.98
N LEU A 48 3.24 -14.78 2.51
CA LEU A 48 4.51 -14.31 1.99
C LEU A 48 5.51 -13.94 3.10
N ALA A 49 5.01 -13.51 4.25
CA ALA A 49 5.83 -12.99 5.34
C ALA A 49 7.00 -13.90 5.75
N PRO A 50 6.84 -15.23 5.91
CA PRO A 50 7.97 -16.10 6.26
C PRO A 50 9.11 -16.11 5.24
N PHE A 51 8.80 -16.00 3.94
CA PHE A 51 9.79 -15.96 2.87
C PHE A 51 10.52 -14.63 2.81
N ILE A 52 9.81 -13.52 3.07
CA ILE A 52 10.41 -12.19 3.21
C ILE A 52 11.39 -12.19 4.38
N GLU A 53 10.98 -12.68 5.54
CA GLU A 53 11.80 -12.74 6.76
C GLU A 53 13.04 -13.61 6.58
N GLU A 54 12.89 -14.80 5.95
CA GLU A 54 14.00 -15.70 5.63
C GLU A 54 15.02 -15.03 4.70
N ALA A 55 14.56 -14.36 3.64
CA ALA A 55 15.41 -13.66 2.71
C ALA A 55 16.13 -12.48 3.38
N TRP A 56 15.43 -11.69 4.18
CA TRP A 56 16.00 -10.53 4.89
C TRP A 56 17.06 -10.94 5.91
N SER A 57 16.82 -12.02 6.66
CA SER A 57 17.70 -12.50 7.72
C SER A 57 18.89 -13.34 7.21
N SER A 58 18.91 -13.70 5.93
CA SER A 58 19.95 -14.59 5.35
C SER A 58 21.36 -14.03 5.39
N GLY A 59 21.53 -12.71 5.51
CA GLY A 59 22.81 -12.01 5.46
C GLY A 59 23.39 -11.84 4.06
N ASP A 60 22.72 -12.36 3.02
CA ASP A 60 23.08 -12.14 1.62
C ASP A 60 22.48 -10.84 1.09
N CYS A 61 23.32 -10.03 0.40
CA CYS A 61 22.86 -8.71 -0.09
C CYS A 61 21.78 -8.80 -1.17
N GLU A 62 21.80 -9.81 -2.04
CA GLU A 62 20.78 -9.97 -3.07
C GLU A 62 19.45 -10.40 -2.46
N ALA A 63 19.50 -11.35 -1.50
CA ALA A 63 18.31 -11.76 -0.78
C ALA A 63 17.69 -10.59 0.02
N LYS A 64 18.55 -9.77 0.65
CA LYS A 64 18.10 -8.58 1.37
C LYS A 64 17.43 -7.55 0.44
N GLN A 65 18.00 -7.29 -0.73
CA GLN A 65 17.37 -6.42 -1.74
C GLN A 65 15.99 -6.94 -2.16
N SER A 66 15.91 -8.23 -2.54
CA SER A 66 14.62 -8.82 -2.94
C SER A 66 13.59 -8.81 -1.80
N SER A 67 14.03 -8.97 -0.54
CA SER A 67 13.14 -8.87 0.62
C SER A 67 12.62 -7.46 0.82
N LEU A 68 13.49 -6.43 0.75
CA LEU A 68 13.11 -5.02 0.86
C LEU A 68 12.15 -4.60 -0.26
N PHE A 69 12.43 -5.02 -1.50
CA PHE A 69 11.50 -4.84 -2.61
C PHE A 69 10.13 -5.46 -2.31
N ALA A 70 10.12 -6.72 -1.80
CA ALA A 70 8.88 -7.39 -1.46
C ALA A 70 8.15 -6.71 -0.29
N MET A 71 8.86 -6.24 0.73
CA MET A 71 8.31 -5.47 1.85
C MET A 71 7.56 -4.22 1.36
N GLY A 72 8.21 -3.40 0.52
CA GLY A 72 7.59 -2.21 -0.08
C GLY A 72 6.31 -2.56 -0.84
N ARG A 73 6.37 -3.58 -1.71
CA ARG A 73 5.23 -3.99 -2.54
C ARG A 73 4.03 -4.56 -1.77
N THR A 74 4.25 -5.12 -0.59
CA THR A 74 3.15 -5.61 0.26
C THR A 74 2.38 -4.49 0.95
N SER A 75 3.00 -3.32 1.09
CA SER A 75 2.47 -2.17 1.84
C SER A 75 2.00 -2.55 3.25
N ASP A 76 2.68 -3.50 3.90
CA ASP A 76 2.35 -3.98 5.24
C ASP A 76 3.19 -3.25 6.29
N PRO A 77 2.57 -2.51 7.23
CA PRO A 77 3.29 -1.72 8.22
C PRO A 77 4.25 -2.52 9.11
N ARG A 78 4.08 -3.84 9.22
CA ARG A 78 5.00 -4.70 9.98
C ARG A 78 6.46 -4.60 9.54
N TRP A 79 6.69 -4.19 8.29
CA TRP A 79 8.02 -4.13 7.69
C TRP A 79 8.75 -2.81 7.90
N VAL A 80 8.09 -1.78 8.42
CA VAL A 80 8.67 -0.44 8.57
C VAL A 80 9.99 -0.47 9.33
N GLU A 81 10.05 -1.14 10.47
CA GLU A 81 11.27 -1.24 11.30
C GLU A 81 12.42 -1.95 10.57
N HIS A 82 12.12 -2.96 9.74
CA HIS A 82 13.12 -3.67 8.93
C HIS A 82 13.73 -2.74 7.89
N VAL A 83 12.87 -2.00 7.19
CA VAL A 83 13.28 -1.06 6.15
C VAL A 83 14.10 0.09 6.74
N LEU A 84 13.66 0.67 7.87
CA LEU A 84 14.40 1.72 8.58
C LEU A 84 15.82 1.27 8.96
N THR A 85 15.98 0.02 9.39
CA THR A 85 17.29 -0.55 9.76
C THR A 85 18.27 -0.58 8.59
N ASP A 86 17.77 -0.76 7.36
CA ASP A 86 18.60 -0.93 6.17
C ASP A 86 18.84 0.37 5.37
N LEU A 87 18.28 1.51 5.77
CA LEU A 87 18.56 2.82 5.14
C LEU A 87 20.04 3.22 5.22
N GLU A 88 20.75 2.79 6.27
CA GLU A 88 22.17 3.07 6.49
C GLU A 88 23.06 1.84 6.21
N HIS A 89 22.57 0.85 5.48
CA HIS A 89 23.33 -0.36 5.19
C HIS A 89 24.58 -0.08 4.35
N GLY A 90 25.66 -0.86 4.55
CA GLY A 90 26.91 -0.67 3.84
C GLY A 90 26.85 -0.87 2.33
N SER A 91 25.89 -1.63 1.81
CA SER A 91 25.67 -1.83 0.37
C SER A 91 24.76 -0.75 -0.19
N VAL A 92 25.22 -0.05 -1.23
CA VAL A 92 24.42 0.96 -1.98
C VAL A 92 23.10 0.36 -2.48
N ALA A 93 23.13 -0.86 -3.01
CA ALA A 93 21.95 -1.51 -3.56
C ALA A 93 20.89 -1.81 -2.47
N VAL A 94 21.34 -2.16 -1.27
CA VAL A 94 20.43 -2.36 -0.12
C VAL A 94 19.84 -1.02 0.33
N ARG A 95 20.64 0.04 0.45
CA ARG A 95 20.14 1.38 0.79
C ARG A 95 19.13 1.89 -0.24
N TYR A 96 19.41 1.65 -1.52
CA TYR A 96 18.49 1.99 -2.61
C TYR A 96 17.13 1.32 -2.45
N GLU A 97 17.10 -0.01 -2.26
CA GLU A 97 15.84 -0.75 -2.10
C GLU A 97 15.11 -0.39 -0.79
N ALA A 98 15.85 -0.17 0.30
CA ALA A 98 15.27 0.33 1.55
C ALA A 98 14.60 1.70 1.35
N THR A 99 15.29 2.61 0.66
CA THR A 99 14.77 3.94 0.35
C THR A 99 13.50 3.88 -0.53
N MET A 100 13.50 3.00 -1.54
CA MET A 100 12.32 2.77 -2.38
C MET A 100 11.15 2.18 -1.58
N ALA A 101 11.44 1.20 -0.71
CA ALA A 101 10.43 0.57 0.15
C ALA A 101 9.83 1.58 1.14
N MET A 102 10.61 2.54 1.66
CA MET A 102 10.11 3.63 2.50
C MET A 102 9.01 4.43 1.80
N GLY A 103 9.21 4.79 0.52
CA GLY A 103 8.21 5.52 -0.26
C GLY A 103 6.91 4.73 -0.53
N GLU A 104 6.92 3.41 -0.35
CA GLU A 104 5.74 2.55 -0.55
C GLU A 104 5.03 2.17 0.75
N LEU A 105 5.77 2.12 1.87
CA LEU A 105 5.29 1.66 3.17
C LEU A 105 4.93 2.77 4.13
N CYS A 106 5.61 3.91 4.00
CA CYS A 106 5.63 4.91 5.05
C CYS A 106 4.78 6.13 4.69
N ASP A 107 4.39 6.83 5.72
CA ASP A 107 3.63 8.07 5.70
C ASP A 107 4.52 9.27 6.14
N GLU A 108 3.90 10.42 6.32
CA GLU A 108 4.55 11.67 6.67
C GLU A 108 5.35 11.60 7.98
N GLU A 109 4.96 10.74 8.92
CA GLU A 109 5.66 10.58 10.21
C GLU A 109 7.09 10.06 10.04
N HIS A 110 7.34 9.30 8.97
CA HIS A 110 8.61 8.65 8.69
C HIS A 110 9.53 9.45 7.76
N LEU A 111 9.08 10.58 7.20
CA LEU A 111 9.85 11.38 6.22
C LEU A 111 11.24 11.77 6.71
N ARG A 112 11.42 12.02 8.02
CA ARG A 112 12.71 12.38 8.59
C ARG A 112 13.76 11.29 8.46
N ALA A 113 13.36 10.03 8.39
CA ALA A 113 14.28 8.92 8.19
C ALA A 113 14.93 8.95 6.79
N LEU A 114 14.30 9.62 5.81
CA LEU A 114 14.84 9.77 4.47
C LEU A 114 15.85 10.92 4.32
N GLU A 115 16.07 11.73 5.36
CA GLU A 115 17.05 12.82 5.31
C GLU A 115 18.47 12.31 5.00
N SER A 116 18.88 11.20 5.62
CA SER A 116 20.17 10.55 5.35
C SER A 116 20.27 10.05 3.91
N SER A 117 19.20 9.48 3.37
CA SER A 117 19.14 9.01 1.98
C SER A 117 19.15 10.14 0.96
N LEU A 118 18.56 11.31 1.29
CA LEU A 118 18.64 12.52 0.47
C LEU A 118 20.06 13.10 0.38
N ASP A 119 20.93 12.80 1.36
CA ASP A 119 22.34 13.20 1.44
C ASP A 119 23.31 12.03 1.24
N ASP A 120 22.83 10.90 0.71
CA ASP A 120 23.66 9.71 0.47
C ASP A 120 24.87 10.03 -0.42
N GLU A 121 25.96 9.33 -0.20
CA GLU A 121 27.17 9.45 -1.03
C GLU A 121 26.94 8.95 -2.47
N ASP A 122 25.96 8.05 -2.68
CA ASP A 122 25.61 7.51 -3.99
C ASP A 122 24.41 8.25 -4.58
N LEU A 123 24.60 8.75 -5.79
CA LEU A 123 23.59 9.52 -6.49
C LEU A 123 22.31 8.73 -6.74
N THR A 124 22.40 7.39 -6.94
CA THR A 124 21.19 6.57 -7.21
C THR A 124 20.30 6.50 -5.98
N VAL A 125 20.88 6.47 -4.78
CA VAL A 125 20.15 6.52 -3.51
C VAL A 125 19.52 7.91 -3.30
N GLN A 126 20.26 9.00 -3.58
CA GLN A 126 19.69 10.35 -3.52
C GLN A 126 18.47 10.51 -4.42
N LEU A 127 18.56 10.03 -5.68
CA LEU A 127 17.44 10.10 -6.62
C LEU A 127 16.26 9.23 -6.19
N ALA A 128 16.51 8.06 -5.61
CA ALA A 128 15.47 7.21 -5.02
C ALA A 128 14.79 7.92 -3.83
N ALA A 129 15.56 8.58 -2.98
CA ALA A 129 15.03 9.33 -1.83
C ALA A 129 14.11 10.48 -2.26
N ILE A 130 14.48 11.23 -3.30
CA ILE A 130 13.59 12.28 -3.85
C ILE A 130 12.27 11.67 -4.32
N SER A 131 12.32 10.53 -5.02
CA SER A 131 11.11 9.85 -5.50
C SER A 131 10.27 9.27 -4.35
N ALA A 132 10.91 8.78 -3.28
CA ALA A 132 10.21 8.30 -2.08
C ALA A 132 9.52 9.46 -1.35
N VAL A 133 10.21 10.59 -1.16
CA VAL A 133 9.66 11.80 -0.53
C VAL A 133 8.50 12.37 -1.35
N GLU A 134 8.64 12.46 -2.69
CA GLU A 134 7.56 12.87 -3.60
C GLU A 134 6.30 11.98 -3.43
N ARG A 135 6.49 10.67 -3.34
CA ARG A 135 5.38 9.70 -3.20
C ARG A 135 4.65 9.82 -1.87
N ILE A 136 5.38 10.05 -0.77
CA ILE A 136 4.79 10.25 0.56
C ILE A 136 3.99 11.55 0.57
N GLY A 137 4.51 12.62 -0.02
CA GLY A 137 3.81 13.89 -0.15
C GLY A 137 3.72 14.69 1.15
N GLY A 138 2.87 15.71 1.13
CA GLY A 138 2.62 16.60 2.26
C GLY A 138 3.60 17.77 2.39
N GLU A 139 3.30 18.68 3.31
CA GLU A 139 4.08 19.92 3.50
C GLU A 139 5.53 19.66 3.95
N VAL A 140 5.73 18.64 4.79
CA VAL A 140 7.08 18.25 5.25
C VAL A 140 7.92 17.75 4.09
N ALA A 141 7.33 16.95 3.19
CA ALA A 141 8.01 16.47 1.98
C ALA A 141 8.44 17.62 1.06
N GLN A 142 7.55 18.59 0.83
CA GLN A 142 7.87 19.79 0.04
C GLN A 142 9.07 20.54 0.65
N ASN A 143 9.05 20.78 1.96
CA ASN A 143 10.13 21.46 2.66
C ASN A 143 11.47 20.72 2.54
N LEU A 144 11.47 19.39 2.65
CA LEU A 144 12.67 18.55 2.47
C LEU A 144 13.23 18.65 1.04
N LEU A 145 12.36 18.62 0.04
CA LEU A 145 12.76 18.72 -1.36
C LEU A 145 13.28 20.12 -1.69
N GLU A 146 12.67 21.19 -1.18
CA GLU A 146 13.13 22.56 -1.41
C GLU A 146 14.56 22.77 -0.94
N LEU A 147 14.98 22.14 0.17
CA LEU A 147 16.37 22.19 0.65
C LEU A 147 17.36 21.59 -0.35
N LYS A 148 16.91 20.71 -1.26
CA LYS A 148 17.76 20.07 -2.27
C LYS A 148 17.88 20.86 -3.58
N LEU A 149 17.15 21.96 -3.75
CA LEU A 149 17.26 22.85 -4.92
C LEU A 149 18.64 23.51 -5.05
N VAL A 150 19.41 23.57 -3.96
CA VAL A 150 20.77 24.10 -3.93
C VAL A 150 21.85 23.04 -4.08
N SER A 151 21.49 21.81 -4.42
CA SER A 151 22.43 20.70 -4.63
C SER A 151 23.41 21.04 -5.75
N PRO A 152 24.73 20.70 -5.60
CA PRO A 152 25.72 20.86 -6.66
C PRO A 152 25.50 19.87 -7.83
N GLU A 153 24.70 18.83 -7.64
CA GLU A 153 24.42 17.80 -8.66
C GLU A 153 23.19 18.21 -9.49
N PRO A 154 23.35 18.52 -10.79
CA PRO A 154 22.25 19.00 -11.63
C PRO A 154 21.07 18.01 -11.74
N ARG A 155 21.34 16.70 -11.70
CA ARG A 155 20.29 15.67 -11.79
C ARG A 155 19.39 15.66 -10.57
N VAL A 156 19.95 15.95 -9.39
CA VAL A 156 19.18 16.11 -8.14
C VAL A 156 18.26 17.32 -8.29
N VAL A 157 18.79 18.48 -8.71
CA VAL A 157 17.99 19.70 -8.87
C VAL A 157 16.85 19.51 -9.88
N GLU A 158 17.14 18.87 -11.02
CA GLU A 158 16.14 18.61 -12.06
C GLU A 158 15.01 17.71 -11.53
N LEU A 159 15.36 16.62 -10.81
CA LEU A 159 14.37 15.71 -10.26
C LEU A 159 13.54 16.38 -9.17
N VAL A 160 14.17 17.15 -8.28
CA VAL A 160 13.48 17.92 -7.24
C VAL A 160 12.48 18.91 -7.83
N GLN A 161 12.88 19.68 -8.86
CA GLN A 161 11.99 20.63 -9.53
C GLN A 161 10.76 19.92 -10.11
N ARG A 162 10.97 18.75 -10.72
CA ARG A 162 9.85 17.94 -11.26
C ARG A 162 8.96 17.43 -10.15
N ALA A 163 9.52 16.88 -9.07
CA ALA A 163 8.78 16.38 -7.93
C ALA A 163 7.90 17.47 -7.29
N LEU A 164 8.47 18.65 -7.01
CA LEU A 164 7.73 19.79 -6.48
C LEU A 164 6.61 20.26 -7.42
N GLN A 165 6.84 20.21 -8.75
CA GLN A 165 5.79 20.55 -9.70
C GLN A 165 4.66 19.51 -9.72
N THR A 166 4.98 18.21 -9.59
CA THR A 166 3.98 17.13 -9.49
C THR A 166 3.12 17.31 -8.25
N MET A 167 3.74 17.49 -7.09
CA MET A 167 3.04 17.69 -5.80
C MET A 167 2.10 18.90 -5.86
N LYS A 168 2.56 20.02 -6.43
CA LYS A 168 1.71 21.20 -6.61
C LYS A 168 0.51 20.94 -7.52
N ASN A 169 0.71 20.21 -8.62
CA ASN A 169 -0.39 19.89 -9.54
C ASN A 169 -1.44 18.97 -8.89
N GLU A 170 -1.01 18.08 -8.00
CA GLU A 170 -1.91 17.22 -7.22
C GLU A 170 -2.74 18.04 -6.23
N GLU A 171 -2.13 18.98 -5.51
CA GLU A 171 -2.83 19.91 -4.61
C GLU A 171 -3.87 20.77 -5.36
N ASP A 172 -3.47 21.34 -6.51
CA ASP A 172 -4.37 22.14 -7.36
C ASP A 172 -5.56 21.29 -7.84
N LEU A 173 -5.34 20.01 -8.17
CA LEU A 173 -6.39 19.08 -8.61
C LEU A 173 -7.35 18.73 -7.47
N ASP A 174 -6.82 18.45 -6.28
CA ASP A 174 -7.61 18.12 -5.08
C ASP A 174 -8.49 19.32 -4.68
N GLU A 175 -7.96 20.54 -4.78
CA GLU A 175 -8.76 21.76 -4.56
C GLU A 175 -9.92 21.87 -5.55
N VAL A 176 -9.66 21.64 -6.85
CA VAL A 176 -10.70 21.69 -7.90
C VAL A 176 -11.77 20.61 -7.66
N VAL A 177 -11.35 19.37 -7.32
CA VAL A 177 -12.27 18.26 -7.04
C VAL A 177 -13.13 18.58 -5.81
N THR A 178 -12.51 19.09 -4.76
CA THR A 178 -13.22 19.49 -3.53
C THR A 178 -14.23 20.60 -3.79
N GLN A 179 -13.87 21.62 -4.57
CA GLN A 179 -14.79 22.69 -4.98
C GLN A 179 -15.95 22.17 -5.82
N GLU A 180 -15.70 21.26 -6.77
CA GLU A 180 -16.74 20.68 -7.62
C GLU A 180 -17.69 19.77 -6.82
N MET A 181 -17.16 18.99 -5.88
CA MET A 181 -17.96 18.20 -4.94
C MET A 181 -18.83 19.11 -4.07
N ALA A 182 -18.28 20.20 -3.53
CA ALA A 182 -19.04 21.17 -2.74
C ALA A 182 -20.16 21.81 -3.58
N ARG A 183 -19.88 22.19 -4.83
CA ARG A 183 -20.91 22.71 -5.76
C ARG A 183 -22.00 21.68 -6.05
N SER A 184 -21.62 20.41 -6.21
CA SER A 184 -22.58 19.33 -6.45
C SER A 184 -23.48 19.05 -5.25
N MET A 185 -22.96 19.18 -4.03
CA MET A 185 -23.70 18.92 -2.79
C MET A 185 -24.61 20.11 -2.39
N PHE A 186 -24.15 21.35 -2.64
CA PHE A 186 -24.84 22.56 -2.17
C PHE A 186 -25.57 23.35 -3.27
N GLY A 187 -25.51 22.88 -4.54
CA GLY A 187 -26.18 23.51 -5.69
C GLY A 187 -25.35 24.64 -6.32
N ALA A 188 -25.46 24.77 -7.65
CA ALA A 188 -24.80 25.82 -8.44
C ALA A 188 -25.49 27.16 -8.28
N GLY A 189 -25.48 27.73 -7.11
CA GLY A 189 -26.09 29.05 -6.89
C GLY A 189 -25.95 29.45 -5.44
N ASP A 190 -24.94 30.14 -5.21
CA ASP A 190 -24.58 31.10 -4.18
C ASP A 190 -23.16 30.85 -3.71
N THR A 191 -22.36 31.89 -3.86
CA THR A 191 -21.13 32.08 -3.08
C THR A 191 -21.37 31.52 -1.69
N LEU A 192 -20.50 30.57 -1.26
CA LEU A 192 -20.43 30.21 0.15
C LEU A 192 -20.55 31.52 0.93
N PRO A 193 -21.60 31.71 1.74
CA PRO A 193 -21.68 32.92 2.54
C PRO A 193 -20.34 32.93 3.30
N GLY A 194 -19.58 34.01 3.12
CA GLY A 194 -18.35 34.19 3.86
C GLY A 194 -18.70 33.82 5.30
N ILE A 195 -18.03 32.87 5.87
CA ILE A 195 -18.17 32.56 7.28
C ILE A 195 -17.58 33.77 7.96
N ASP A 196 -18.47 34.74 8.21
CA ASP A 196 -18.19 35.90 9.06
C ASP A 196 -18.01 35.29 10.46
N THR A 197 -16.79 34.96 10.79
CA THR A 197 -16.43 34.44 12.11
C THR A 197 -16.52 35.53 13.19
N GLU A 198 -16.78 36.78 12.81
CA GLU A 198 -17.12 37.85 13.74
C GLU A 198 -18.60 37.79 14.12
N GLY A 199 -18.94 36.90 15.04
CA GLY A 199 -20.29 36.82 15.59
C GLY A 199 -20.87 35.42 15.73
N TYR A 200 -20.13 34.40 15.43
CA TYR A 200 -20.58 33.03 15.69
C TYR A 200 -20.40 32.72 17.19
N GLU A 201 -21.40 33.06 17.99
CA GLU A 201 -21.65 32.36 19.24
C GLU A 201 -22.14 30.96 18.85
N PRO A 202 -21.45 29.89 19.26
CA PRO A 202 -21.95 28.55 19.02
C PRO A 202 -23.30 28.45 19.70
N ALA A 203 -24.38 28.45 18.90
CA ALA A 203 -25.71 28.12 19.41
C ALA A 203 -25.52 26.77 20.13
N GLU A 204 -25.86 26.73 21.42
CA GLU A 204 -25.95 25.52 22.17
C GLU A 204 -26.94 24.60 21.41
N ILE A 205 -26.41 23.69 20.63
CA ILE A 205 -27.21 22.61 20.06
C ILE A 205 -27.55 21.70 21.23
N GLU A 206 -28.69 21.99 21.87
CA GLU A 206 -29.29 21.09 22.84
C GLU A 206 -29.49 19.72 22.18
N GLY A 207 -28.55 18.83 22.32
CA GLY A 207 -28.60 17.49 21.72
C GLY A 207 -27.27 16.77 21.72
N TRP A 208 -26.15 17.47 21.77
CA TRP A 208 -24.83 16.83 21.80
C TRP A 208 -24.47 16.26 23.19
N ALA A 209 -25.14 16.72 24.24
CA ALA A 209 -24.92 16.23 25.60
C ALA A 209 -25.52 14.84 25.88
N ASN A 210 -26.28 14.27 24.92
CA ASN A 210 -26.92 12.96 25.06
C ASN A 210 -26.42 11.93 24.04
N LEU A 211 -25.25 12.13 23.44
CA LEU A 211 -24.60 11.06 22.70
C LEU A 211 -24.04 10.06 23.74
N PRO A 212 -24.35 8.76 23.61
CA PRO A 212 -23.76 7.74 24.46
C PRO A 212 -22.24 7.77 24.30
N ASP A 213 -21.54 7.56 25.43
CA ASP A 213 -20.09 7.45 25.46
C ASP A 213 -19.64 6.40 24.42
N PRO A 214 -18.68 6.71 23.52
CA PRO A 214 -18.17 5.75 22.55
C PRO A 214 -17.63 4.46 23.19
N SER A 215 -17.34 4.47 24.47
CA SER A 215 -16.93 3.28 25.25
C SER A 215 -18.09 2.40 25.70
N GLU A 216 -19.35 2.87 25.57
CA GLU A 216 -20.57 2.11 25.92
C GLU A 216 -21.25 1.48 24.69
N VAL A 217 -20.72 1.66 23.47
CA VAL A 217 -21.20 0.96 22.28
C VAL A 217 -20.52 -0.39 22.22
N ASP A 218 -20.98 -1.30 23.08
CA ASP A 218 -20.69 -2.71 22.95
C ASP A 218 -21.18 -3.19 21.59
N ASP A 219 -20.21 -3.73 20.84
CA ASP A 219 -20.36 -4.74 19.81
C ASP A 219 -21.56 -4.53 18.87
N PHE A 220 -21.32 -4.11 17.64
CA PHE A 220 -22.25 -4.29 16.54
C PHE A 220 -22.46 -5.82 16.34
N GLY A 221 -23.07 -6.43 17.34
CA GLY A 221 -23.66 -7.74 17.24
C GLY A 221 -24.70 -7.69 16.15
N THR A 222 -24.52 -8.55 15.17
CA THR A 222 -25.43 -8.93 14.12
C THR A 222 -26.88 -8.94 14.64
N GLY A 223 -27.57 -7.81 14.53
CA GLY A 223 -29.01 -7.71 14.72
C GLY A 223 -29.72 -8.41 13.57
N VAL A 224 -29.77 -9.73 13.64
CA VAL A 224 -30.73 -10.52 12.88
C VAL A 224 -32.04 -10.41 13.66
N THR A 225 -32.92 -9.56 13.19
CA THR A 225 -34.25 -9.41 13.76
C THR A 225 -35.03 -10.73 13.63
N GLU A 226 -35.80 -11.08 14.66
CA GLU A 226 -36.69 -12.26 14.73
C GLU A 226 -37.68 -12.41 13.54
N GLU A 227 -37.73 -11.43 12.63
CA GLU A 227 -38.55 -11.48 11.42
C GLU A 227 -38.03 -12.42 10.31
N ALA A 228 -36.80 -12.94 10.39
CA ALA A 228 -36.25 -13.85 9.39
C ALA A 228 -36.70 -15.31 9.61
N GLU A 229 -37.18 -15.68 10.79
CA GLU A 229 -37.67 -17.05 11.07
C GLU A 229 -39.08 -17.33 10.53
N GLU A 230 -39.89 -16.30 10.26
CA GLU A 230 -41.22 -16.48 9.71
C GLU A 230 -41.26 -16.73 8.19
N LEU A 231 -40.13 -16.54 7.47
CA LEU A 231 -40.08 -16.66 6.00
C LEU A 231 -39.60 -18.03 5.50
N GLY A 232 -39.29 -18.98 6.37
CA GLY A 232 -39.03 -20.39 5.98
C GLY A 232 -37.88 -20.55 4.98
N LEU A 233 -36.89 -19.67 4.98
CA LEU A 233 -35.72 -19.80 4.12
C LEU A 233 -34.73 -20.79 4.73
N ASP A 234 -34.71 -21.98 4.14
CA ASP A 234 -33.75 -23.06 4.43
C ASP A 234 -32.29 -22.52 4.22
N ARG A 235 -31.54 -22.45 5.31
CA ARG A 235 -30.10 -22.10 5.26
C ARG A 235 -29.35 -23.38 4.85
N GLY A 236 -29.18 -23.57 3.55
CA GLY A 236 -28.16 -24.49 3.04
C GLY A 236 -26.78 -24.09 3.58
N ASP A 237 -26.03 -25.07 4.08
CA ASP A 237 -24.69 -24.94 4.59
C ASP A 237 -23.80 -24.24 3.53
N PRO A 238 -23.14 -23.11 3.81
CA PRO A 238 -22.34 -22.38 2.83
C PRO A 238 -21.11 -23.14 2.35
N PHE A 239 -20.84 -24.33 2.86
CA PHE A 239 -19.71 -25.19 2.51
C PHE A 239 -20.06 -26.45 1.68
N ASP A 240 -21.34 -26.64 1.31
CA ASP A 240 -21.70 -27.72 0.40
C ASP A 240 -21.41 -27.31 -1.05
N ILE A 241 -20.13 -27.34 -1.40
CA ILE A 241 -19.66 -27.22 -2.78
C ILE A 241 -19.67 -28.62 -3.37
N ASP A 242 -20.68 -28.92 -4.19
CA ASP A 242 -20.67 -30.07 -5.09
C ASP A 242 -19.41 -29.98 -5.99
N LEU A 243 -18.41 -30.76 -5.65
CA LEU A 243 -17.23 -30.94 -6.50
C LEU A 243 -17.68 -31.75 -7.75
N PRO A 244 -17.31 -31.27 -8.95
CA PRO A 244 -17.57 -32.04 -10.16
C PRO A 244 -16.78 -33.36 -10.14
N PRO A 245 -17.28 -34.42 -10.75
CA PRO A 245 -16.65 -35.75 -10.73
C PRO A 245 -15.29 -35.71 -11.45
N GLU A 246 -14.43 -36.58 -10.96
CA GLU A 246 -13.03 -36.79 -11.28
C GLU A 246 -12.66 -36.70 -12.76
N ASP A 247 -11.46 -36.28 -12.97
CA ASP A 247 -10.65 -35.98 -14.13
C ASP A 247 -10.87 -36.92 -15.36
N PRO A 248 -11.09 -36.38 -16.59
CA PRO A 248 -11.24 -37.22 -17.81
C PRO A 248 -9.87 -37.64 -18.42
N TRP A 249 -8.73 -37.46 -17.72
CA TRP A 249 -7.39 -37.70 -18.28
C TRP A 249 -6.64 -38.92 -17.71
N ASP A 250 -7.30 -39.77 -16.94
CA ASP A 250 -6.75 -41.07 -16.49
C ASP A 250 -6.93 -42.13 -17.58
N HIS A 251 -6.20 -41.98 -18.66
CA HIS A 251 -5.94 -43.06 -19.60
C HIS A 251 -4.48 -43.45 -19.54
N GLU A 252 -4.25 -44.55 -18.81
CA GLU A 252 -3.09 -45.39 -19.01
C GLU A 252 -2.94 -45.73 -20.50
N GLU A 253 -1.86 -45.26 -21.12
CA GLU A 253 -1.38 -45.95 -22.32
C GLU A 253 -0.12 -46.75 -21.98
N ASN A 254 -0.35 -48.03 -21.86
CA ASN A 254 0.61 -49.06 -22.14
C ASN A 254 1.07 -48.98 -23.61
N PHE A 255 2.39 -48.64 -23.82
CA PHE A 255 3.23 -49.28 -24.84
C PHE A 255 4.70 -49.00 -24.51
#